data_918c0e4c16f5c63ec5098e54e0d0e5a2
#
_entry.id   918c0e4c16f5c63ec5098e54e0d0e5a2
#
_cell.length_a   1.000
_cell.length_b   1.000
_cell.length_c   1.000
_cell.angle_alpha   90.00
_cell.angle_beta   90.00
_cell.angle_gamma   90.00
#
_symmetry.space_group_name_H-M   'P 1'
#
loop_
_entity.id
_entity.type
_entity.pdbx_description
1 polymer ?
#
loop_
_entity_poly.entity_id
_entity_poly.type
_entity_poly.pdbx_seq_one_letter_code
_entity_poly.pdbx_strand_id
1 'polypeptide(L)'
;MLHGLMMDYPLTLDRIIEHANRMYPQKLIKTMLPTGEMHSYTYSDFYQRVKQLGNVLETLGVEVGDRVGTFAWNNYQHMEFYFGIPGAGAVCHTLNIRLGADQLAYVINHAEDKVIFVDGTLLPLIEPIADQLDTVEHFVVFNVPQDKAINLPNVSHYETLMAEASTDYEWRSTDEQMAMGLCYTSGTTGMPKGVLYSHRSMYLHTIGVMAAGSLAVSEADVVLPVVPQ
;
A
#
# COMPACT_ATOMS: atom_id res chain seq x y z
N MET A 1 -13.75 -32.90 -20.61
CA MET A 1 -13.58 -32.72 -19.15
C MET A 1 -14.66 -31.72 -18.70
N LEU A 2 -15.40 -32.03 -17.63
CA LEU A 2 -16.38 -31.10 -17.06
C LEU A 2 -15.67 -30.22 -16.04
N HIS A 3 -15.89 -28.88 -16.10
CA HIS A 3 -15.38 -27.91 -15.15
C HIS A 3 -16.46 -27.55 -14.13
N GLY A 4 -16.05 -27.24 -12.89
CA GLY A 4 -16.94 -26.64 -11.91
C GLY A 4 -17.33 -25.22 -12.34
N LEU A 5 -18.56 -24.80 -12.00
CA LEU A 5 -19.10 -23.49 -12.39
C LEU A 5 -19.20 -22.51 -11.22
N MET A 6 -18.79 -22.92 -10.03
CA MET A 6 -18.86 -22.09 -8.82
C MET A 6 -17.52 -21.42 -8.53
N MET A 7 -17.57 -20.15 -8.08
CA MET A 7 -16.39 -19.38 -7.66
C MET A 7 -15.36 -19.19 -8.78
N ASP A 8 -15.81 -19.00 -10.01
CA ASP A 8 -14.97 -18.77 -11.19
C ASP A 8 -14.61 -17.28 -11.31
N TYR A 9 -13.76 -16.80 -10.39
CA TYR A 9 -13.18 -15.46 -10.40
C TYR A 9 -11.76 -15.49 -9.79
N PRO A 10 -10.88 -14.56 -10.20
CA PRO A 10 -9.52 -14.50 -9.66
C PRO A 10 -9.50 -14.09 -8.18
N LEU A 11 -8.60 -14.71 -7.40
CA LEU A 11 -8.41 -14.43 -5.97
C LEU A 11 -7.53 -13.18 -5.80
N THR A 12 -8.08 -12.02 -6.14
CA THR A 12 -7.42 -10.71 -6.09
C THR A 12 -7.84 -9.89 -4.86
N LEU A 13 -7.00 -8.96 -4.39
CA LEU A 13 -7.28 -8.19 -3.16
C LEU A 13 -8.46 -7.25 -3.29
N ASP A 14 -8.76 -6.77 -4.50
CA ASP A 14 -9.95 -5.96 -4.78
C ASP A 14 -11.24 -6.67 -4.35
N ARG A 15 -11.30 -8.01 -4.45
CA ARG A 15 -12.45 -8.79 -3.99
C ARG A 15 -12.67 -8.70 -2.49
N ILE A 16 -11.60 -8.59 -1.71
CA ILE A 16 -11.67 -8.45 -0.25
C ILE A 16 -12.24 -7.08 0.12
N ILE A 17 -11.73 -6.00 -0.48
CA ILE A 17 -12.21 -4.65 -0.18
C ILE A 17 -13.64 -4.42 -0.70
N GLU A 18 -13.99 -4.96 -1.88
CA GLU A 18 -15.36 -4.94 -2.38
C GLU A 18 -16.34 -5.65 -1.45
N HIS A 19 -15.95 -6.81 -0.94
CA HIS A 19 -16.74 -7.54 0.05
C HIS A 19 -16.93 -6.71 1.33
N ALA A 20 -15.86 -6.13 1.87
CA ALA A 20 -15.92 -5.30 3.07
C ALA A 20 -16.86 -4.09 2.88
N ASN A 21 -16.75 -3.38 1.76
CA ASN A 21 -17.62 -2.26 1.42
C ASN A 21 -19.10 -2.68 1.28
N ARG A 22 -19.36 -3.81 0.61
CA ARG A 22 -20.74 -4.27 0.37
C ARG A 22 -21.42 -4.79 1.63
N MET A 23 -20.70 -5.54 2.47
CA MET A 23 -21.29 -6.23 3.62
C MET A 23 -21.22 -5.41 4.90
N TYR A 24 -20.19 -4.57 5.04
CA TYR A 24 -19.90 -3.85 6.29
C TYR A 24 -19.54 -2.37 6.07
N PRO A 25 -20.29 -1.63 5.23
CA PRO A 25 -19.92 -0.27 4.81
C PRO A 25 -19.74 0.71 5.97
N GLN A 26 -20.44 0.49 7.08
CA GLN A 26 -20.46 1.40 8.24
C GLN A 26 -19.42 1.04 9.33
N LYS A 27 -18.66 -0.04 9.18
CA LYS A 27 -17.56 -0.34 10.11
C LYS A 27 -16.47 0.70 10.01
N LEU A 28 -15.81 0.98 11.15
CA LEU A 28 -14.86 2.07 11.26
C LEU A 28 -13.42 1.58 11.21
N ILE A 29 -12.61 2.32 10.46
CA ILE A 29 -11.15 2.31 10.56
C ILE A 29 -10.76 3.53 11.38
N LYS A 30 -9.89 3.33 12.38
CA LYS A 30 -9.43 4.39 13.28
C LYS A 30 -7.91 4.45 13.28
N THR A 31 -7.36 5.64 13.21
CA THR A 31 -5.92 5.90 13.26
C THR A 31 -5.64 7.07 14.19
N MET A 32 -4.67 6.89 15.09
CA MET A 32 -4.10 8.00 15.85
C MET A 32 -3.12 8.75 14.93
N LEU A 33 -3.41 10.02 14.68
CA LEU A 33 -2.54 10.88 13.87
C LEU A 33 -1.32 11.35 14.68
N PRO A 34 -0.24 11.80 14.02
CA PRO A 34 0.91 12.40 14.71
C PRO A 34 0.55 13.65 15.55
N THR A 35 -0.55 14.32 15.22
CA THR A 35 -1.10 15.45 15.99
C THR A 35 -1.71 15.05 17.35
N GLY A 36 -1.93 13.75 17.57
CA GLY A 36 -2.66 13.22 18.73
C GLY A 36 -4.17 13.16 18.53
N GLU A 37 -4.67 13.55 17.37
CA GLU A 37 -6.09 13.44 17.01
C GLU A 37 -6.42 12.06 16.48
N MET A 38 -7.66 11.59 16.74
CA MET A 38 -8.18 10.33 16.21
C MET A 38 -8.86 10.56 14.87
N HIS A 39 -8.23 10.14 13.78
CA HIS A 39 -8.91 10.01 12.49
C HIS A 39 -9.83 8.79 12.50
N SER A 40 -11.03 8.93 11.95
CA SER A 40 -11.98 7.83 11.85
C SER A 40 -12.84 7.99 10.61
N TYR A 41 -12.93 6.93 9.81
CA TYR A 41 -13.80 6.86 8.63
C TYR A 41 -14.34 5.44 8.44
N THR A 42 -15.35 5.30 7.58
CA THR A 42 -16.03 4.02 7.35
C THR A 42 -15.30 3.16 6.33
N TYR A 43 -15.63 1.86 6.25
CA TYR A 43 -15.17 0.99 5.16
C TYR A 43 -15.66 1.49 3.79
N SER A 44 -16.82 2.16 3.74
CA SER A 44 -17.29 2.79 2.51
C SER A 44 -16.40 3.96 2.09
N ASP A 45 -16.03 4.84 3.03
CA ASP A 45 -15.11 5.94 2.76
C ASP A 45 -13.74 5.41 2.33
N PHE A 46 -13.22 4.41 3.04
CA PHE A 46 -11.98 3.72 2.69
C PHE A 46 -12.02 3.18 1.26
N TYR A 47 -13.08 2.47 0.88
CA TYR A 47 -13.25 1.95 -0.47
C TYR A 47 -13.22 3.04 -1.54
N GLN A 48 -13.91 4.16 -1.31
CA GLN A 48 -13.91 5.31 -2.22
C GLN A 48 -12.49 5.88 -2.37
N ARG A 49 -11.78 6.06 -1.26
CA ARG A 49 -10.42 6.60 -1.27
C ARG A 49 -9.42 5.65 -1.96
N VAL A 50 -9.57 4.34 -1.79
CA VAL A 50 -8.75 3.35 -2.51
C VAL A 50 -8.97 3.44 -4.03
N LYS A 51 -10.20 3.69 -4.49
CA LYS A 51 -10.49 3.94 -5.91
C LYS A 51 -9.91 5.27 -6.42
N GLN A 52 -9.97 6.33 -5.61
CA GLN A 52 -9.29 7.60 -5.94
C GLN A 52 -7.79 7.40 -6.08
N LEU A 53 -7.17 6.62 -5.19
CA LEU A 53 -5.74 6.29 -5.27
C LEU A 53 -5.40 5.56 -6.59
N GLY A 54 -6.26 4.68 -7.08
CA GLY A 54 -6.09 4.06 -8.40
C GLY A 54 -5.94 5.11 -9.52
N ASN A 55 -6.83 6.11 -9.55
CA ASN A 55 -6.76 7.23 -10.50
C ASN A 55 -5.52 8.11 -10.29
N VAL A 56 -5.12 8.36 -9.03
CA VAL A 56 -3.87 9.08 -8.71
C VAL A 56 -2.66 8.36 -9.29
N LEU A 57 -2.57 7.03 -9.11
CA LEU A 57 -1.46 6.24 -9.63
C LEU A 57 -1.38 6.30 -11.17
N GLU A 58 -2.52 6.25 -11.85
CA GLU A 58 -2.56 6.44 -13.32
C GLU A 58 -2.09 7.83 -13.73
N THR A 59 -2.50 8.88 -13.02
CA THR A 59 -2.05 10.27 -13.27
C THR A 59 -0.54 10.42 -13.07
N LEU A 60 0.04 9.68 -12.12
CA LEU A 60 1.48 9.62 -11.88
C LEU A 60 2.22 8.70 -12.87
N GLY A 61 1.53 8.14 -13.87
CA GLY A 61 2.11 7.29 -14.90
C GLY A 61 2.47 5.87 -14.42
N VAL A 62 1.91 5.42 -13.31
CA VAL A 62 2.14 4.05 -12.82
C VAL A 62 1.45 3.04 -13.73
N GLU A 63 2.21 2.08 -14.21
CA GLU A 63 1.76 1.00 -15.07
C GLU A 63 1.64 -0.33 -14.33
N VAL A 64 0.98 -1.30 -14.96
CA VAL A 64 0.85 -2.66 -14.42
C VAL A 64 2.24 -3.29 -14.27
N GLY A 65 2.54 -3.76 -13.05
CA GLY A 65 3.83 -4.37 -12.71
C GLY A 65 4.88 -3.39 -12.18
N ASP A 66 4.64 -2.06 -12.22
CA ASP A 66 5.52 -1.09 -11.58
C ASP A 66 5.56 -1.30 -10.07
N ARG A 67 6.69 -0.97 -9.44
CA ARG A 67 6.84 -0.99 -7.97
C ARG A 67 6.59 0.41 -7.45
N VAL A 68 5.79 0.46 -6.40
CA VAL A 68 5.46 1.69 -5.70
C VAL A 68 5.87 1.55 -4.25
N GLY A 69 6.90 2.29 -3.87
CA GLY A 69 7.46 2.29 -2.53
C GLY A 69 6.52 2.97 -1.53
N THR A 70 6.41 2.42 -0.32
CA THR A 70 5.69 3.03 0.80
C THR A 70 6.60 3.15 2.01
N PHE A 71 7.02 4.38 2.33
CA PHE A 71 7.85 4.71 3.48
C PHE A 71 6.96 5.35 4.55
N ALA A 72 6.31 4.52 5.35
CA ALA A 72 5.15 4.89 6.14
C ALA A 72 5.07 4.17 7.51
N TRP A 73 4.40 4.82 8.46
CA TRP A 73 3.92 4.18 9.67
C TRP A 73 2.57 3.47 9.42
N ASN A 74 2.15 2.62 10.38
CA ASN A 74 0.80 2.03 10.37
C ASN A 74 -0.25 3.12 10.59
N ASN A 75 -0.86 3.58 9.52
CA ASN A 75 -1.94 4.57 9.54
C ASN A 75 -2.95 4.28 8.42
N TYR A 76 -4.01 5.08 8.33
CA TYR A 76 -5.07 4.86 7.36
C TYR A 76 -4.60 5.04 5.91
N GLN A 77 -3.69 5.98 5.64
CA GLN A 77 -3.13 6.16 4.29
C GLN A 77 -2.32 4.93 3.86
N HIS A 78 -1.48 4.39 4.75
CA HIS A 78 -0.74 3.16 4.44
C HIS A 78 -1.67 1.98 4.15
N MET A 79 -2.79 1.89 4.88
CA MET A 79 -3.81 0.88 4.57
C MET A 79 -4.44 1.11 3.19
N GLU A 80 -4.68 2.35 2.79
CA GLU A 80 -5.14 2.68 1.43
C GLU A 80 -4.13 2.21 0.36
N PHE A 81 -2.82 2.38 0.62
CA PHE A 81 -1.76 1.94 -0.30
C PHE A 81 -1.75 0.42 -0.49
N TYR A 82 -1.95 -0.36 0.57
CA TYR A 82 -2.00 -1.83 0.50
C TYR A 82 -3.09 -2.37 -0.42
N PHE A 83 -4.16 -1.62 -0.64
CA PHE A 83 -5.24 -2.03 -1.54
C PHE A 83 -5.22 -1.28 -2.87
N GLY A 84 -4.91 0.02 -2.85
CA GLY A 84 -4.93 0.86 -4.05
C GLY A 84 -3.81 0.54 -5.03
N ILE A 85 -2.59 0.35 -4.53
CA ILE A 85 -1.44 0.01 -5.38
C ILE A 85 -1.65 -1.33 -6.09
N PRO A 86 -1.96 -2.43 -5.38
CA PRO A 86 -2.26 -3.70 -6.05
C PRO A 86 -3.54 -3.67 -6.90
N GLY A 87 -4.56 -2.91 -6.49
CA GLY A 87 -5.77 -2.71 -7.27
C GLY A 87 -5.51 -2.03 -8.62
N ALA A 88 -4.52 -1.15 -8.69
CA ALA A 88 -4.01 -0.55 -9.92
C ALA A 88 -3.12 -1.50 -10.74
N GLY A 89 -2.90 -2.74 -10.28
CA GLY A 89 -2.05 -3.72 -10.94
C GLY A 89 -0.55 -3.53 -10.67
N ALA A 90 -0.18 -2.61 -9.78
CA ALA A 90 1.19 -2.34 -9.38
C ALA A 90 1.59 -3.16 -8.14
N VAL A 91 2.86 -3.14 -7.78
CA VAL A 91 3.41 -3.88 -6.65
C VAL A 91 3.66 -2.93 -5.48
N CYS A 92 2.98 -3.13 -4.35
CA CYS A 92 3.21 -2.36 -3.12
C CYS A 92 4.52 -2.82 -2.48
N HIS A 93 5.56 -1.98 -2.54
CA HIS A 93 6.85 -2.23 -1.91
C HIS A 93 6.91 -1.53 -0.55
N THR A 94 6.81 -2.29 0.52
CA THR A 94 6.90 -1.74 1.88
C THR A 94 8.35 -1.54 2.28
N LEU A 95 8.73 -0.28 2.51
CA LEU A 95 10.09 0.12 2.86
C LEU A 95 10.26 0.10 4.39
N ASN A 96 11.18 -0.72 4.88
CA ASN A 96 11.42 -0.81 6.30
C ASN A 96 12.06 0.48 6.83
N ILE A 97 11.30 1.21 7.65
CA ILE A 97 11.69 2.49 8.25
C ILE A 97 12.91 2.44 9.19
N ARG A 98 13.43 1.24 9.50
CA ARG A 98 14.61 1.03 10.37
C ARG A 98 15.88 0.77 9.57
N LEU A 99 15.81 0.77 8.24
CA LEU A 99 17.03 0.62 7.42
C LEU A 99 17.91 1.86 7.51
N GLY A 100 19.22 1.63 7.50
CA GLY A 100 20.18 2.71 7.29
C GLY A 100 20.11 3.27 5.88
N ALA A 101 20.63 4.49 5.66
CA ALA A 101 20.59 5.22 4.39
C ALA A 101 21.05 4.36 3.19
N ASP A 102 22.22 3.71 3.27
CA ASP A 102 22.77 2.90 2.18
C ASP A 102 21.89 1.69 1.84
N GLN A 103 21.30 1.05 2.87
CA GLN A 103 20.40 -0.08 2.67
C GLN A 103 19.04 0.36 2.08
N LEU A 104 18.53 1.51 2.52
CA LEU A 104 17.28 2.08 1.99
C LEU A 104 17.46 2.44 0.51
N ALA A 105 18.52 3.14 0.14
CA ALA A 105 18.84 3.45 -1.26
C ALA A 105 19.00 2.16 -2.09
N TYR A 106 19.69 1.16 -1.55
CA TYR A 106 19.86 -0.13 -2.22
C TYR A 106 18.52 -0.81 -2.51
N VAL A 107 17.63 -0.96 -1.53
CA VAL A 107 16.37 -1.69 -1.74
C VAL A 107 15.43 -0.96 -2.70
N ILE A 108 15.40 0.37 -2.67
CA ILE A 108 14.62 1.21 -3.59
C ILE A 108 15.12 1.02 -5.03
N ASN A 109 16.41 1.18 -5.28
CA ASN A 109 16.99 1.04 -6.60
C ASN A 109 16.93 -0.40 -7.12
N HIS A 110 17.17 -1.40 -6.26
CA HIS A 110 17.12 -2.81 -6.64
C HIS A 110 15.69 -3.27 -6.96
N ALA A 111 14.68 -2.70 -6.30
CA ALA A 111 13.27 -2.91 -6.62
C ALA A 111 12.85 -2.14 -7.87
N GLU A 112 13.63 -1.13 -8.28
CA GLU A 112 13.27 -0.17 -9.32
C GLU A 112 11.94 0.54 -8.98
N ASP A 113 11.82 1.06 -7.75
CA ASP A 113 10.63 1.81 -7.35
C ASP A 113 10.46 3.06 -8.21
N LYS A 114 9.28 3.25 -8.78
CA LYS A 114 8.96 4.36 -9.67
C LYS A 114 8.36 5.56 -8.93
N VAL A 115 7.50 5.28 -7.98
CA VAL A 115 6.87 6.29 -7.11
C VAL A 115 7.10 5.88 -5.67
N ILE A 116 7.36 6.85 -4.78
CA ILE A 116 7.45 6.59 -3.34
C ILE A 116 6.47 7.48 -2.58
N PHE A 117 5.59 6.83 -1.81
CA PHE A 117 4.75 7.50 -0.80
C PHE A 117 5.54 7.63 0.51
N VAL A 118 5.65 8.86 1.04
CA VAL A 118 6.48 9.19 2.20
C VAL A 118 5.65 9.83 3.30
N ASP A 119 5.65 9.25 4.50
CA ASP A 119 5.11 9.92 5.69
C ASP A 119 5.99 11.13 6.05
N GLY A 120 5.38 12.29 6.28
CA GLY A 120 6.08 13.55 6.53
C GLY A 120 7.01 13.52 7.74
N THR A 121 6.81 12.59 8.69
CA THR A 121 7.70 12.38 9.84
C THR A 121 8.99 11.64 9.47
N LEU A 122 8.99 10.93 8.33
CA LEU A 122 10.11 10.14 7.81
C LEU A 122 10.96 10.90 6.77
N LEU A 123 10.57 12.09 6.36
CA LEU A 123 11.32 12.94 5.42
C LEU A 123 12.81 13.07 5.77
N PRO A 124 13.20 13.28 7.05
CA PRO A 124 14.63 13.38 7.39
C PRO A 124 15.47 12.13 7.07
N LEU A 125 14.85 10.99 6.85
CA LEU A 125 15.54 9.74 6.50
C LEU A 125 15.69 9.54 5.00
N ILE A 126 14.79 10.09 4.18
CA ILE A 126 14.79 9.89 2.73
C ILE A 126 15.38 11.09 1.97
N GLU A 127 15.18 12.32 2.43
CA GLU A 127 15.74 13.51 1.80
C GLU A 127 17.26 13.44 1.58
N PRO A 128 18.08 12.96 2.56
CA PRO A 128 19.53 12.90 2.38
C PRO A 128 20.01 11.91 1.32
N ILE A 129 19.17 10.97 0.89
CA ILE A 129 19.51 9.95 -0.11
C ILE A 129 18.79 10.15 -1.44
N ALA A 130 17.98 11.20 -1.57
CA ALA A 130 17.12 11.42 -2.75
C ALA A 130 17.92 11.43 -4.06
N ASP A 131 19.12 12.02 -4.06
CA ASP A 131 20.02 12.07 -5.22
C ASP A 131 20.63 10.70 -5.62
N GLN A 132 20.44 9.68 -4.79
CA GLN A 132 20.92 8.31 -5.01
C GLN A 132 19.80 7.37 -5.52
N LEU A 133 18.57 7.88 -5.64
CA LEU A 133 17.40 7.09 -6.03
C LEU A 133 17.16 7.19 -7.53
N ASP A 134 17.91 6.39 -8.29
CA ASP A 134 18.02 6.50 -9.75
C ASP A 134 16.72 6.20 -10.52
N THR A 135 15.80 5.42 -9.92
CA THR A 135 14.58 4.94 -10.58
C THR A 135 13.33 5.71 -10.18
N VAL A 136 13.41 6.52 -9.12
CA VAL A 136 12.25 7.23 -8.56
C VAL A 136 11.92 8.45 -9.39
N GLU A 137 10.77 8.41 -10.03
CA GLU A 137 10.28 9.51 -10.88
C GLU A 137 9.47 10.53 -10.09
N HIS A 138 8.79 10.11 -9.00
CA HIS A 138 7.89 10.96 -8.23
C HIS A 138 7.83 10.59 -6.75
N PHE A 139 7.75 11.62 -5.89
CA PHE A 139 7.48 11.46 -4.46
C PHE A 139 6.10 11.99 -4.11
N VAL A 140 5.35 11.26 -3.29
CA VAL A 140 4.05 11.68 -2.78
C VAL A 140 4.12 11.72 -1.26
N VAL A 141 3.98 12.91 -0.68
CA VAL A 141 4.08 13.10 0.77
C VAL A 141 2.71 13.22 1.43
N PHE A 142 2.59 12.71 2.65
CA PHE A 142 1.37 12.79 3.47
C PHE A 142 1.72 13.02 4.94
N ASN A 143 0.74 13.36 5.77
CA ASN A 143 0.95 13.74 7.17
C ASN A 143 1.99 14.85 7.35
N VAL A 144 1.99 15.81 6.44
CA VAL A 144 2.89 16.96 6.45
C VAL A 144 2.11 18.24 6.18
N PRO A 145 2.42 19.35 6.90
CA PRO A 145 1.82 20.64 6.60
C PRO A 145 2.09 21.08 5.15
N GLN A 146 1.11 21.70 4.51
CA GLN A 146 1.20 22.14 3.11
C GLN A 146 2.30 23.19 2.86
N ASP A 147 2.63 23.97 3.88
CA ASP A 147 3.65 25.04 3.83
C ASP A 147 5.06 24.57 4.23
N LYS A 148 5.21 23.30 4.62
CA LYS A 148 6.51 22.74 4.96
C LYS A 148 7.39 22.63 3.72
N ALA A 149 8.59 23.20 3.79
CA ALA A 149 9.60 23.00 2.77
C ALA A 149 10.04 21.52 2.74
N ILE A 150 10.07 20.92 1.55
CA ILE A 150 10.43 19.53 1.32
C ILE A 150 11.57 19.50 0.30
N ASN A 151 12.65 18.83 0.63
CA ASN A 151 13.83 18.73 -0.21
C ASN A 151 13.86 17.41 -1.00
N LEU A 152 12.79 17.16 -1.76
CA LEU A 152 12.67 16.02 -2.68
C LEU A 152 12.35 16.53 -4.08
N PRO A 153 12.86 15.90 -5.14
CA PRO A 153 12.46 16.24 -6.50
C PRO A 153 11.04 15.75 -6.80
N ASN A 154 10.33 16.42 -7.71
CA ASN A 154 9.02 15.99 -8.23
C ASN A 154 8.06 15.55 -7.12
N VAL A 155 7.83 16.42 -6.12
CA VAL A 155 7.01 16.11 -4.95
C VAL A 155 5.57 16.61 -5.11
N SER A 156 4.62 15.79 -4.69
CA SER A 156 3.19 16.15 -4.56
C SER A 156 2.65 15.80 -3.18
N HIS A 157 1.58 16.47 -2.76
CA HIS A 157 0.87 16.15 -1.52
C HIS A 157 -0.26 15.15 -1.78
N TYR A 158 -0.32 14.07 -1.00
CA TYR A 158 -1.29 13.00 -1.17
C TYR A 158 -2.74 13.48 -1.15
N GLU A 159 -3.13 14.26 -0.13
CA GLU A 159 -4.51 14.72 0.02
C GLU A 159 -4.91 15.71 -1.09
N THR A 160 -3.96 16.44 -1.68
CA THR A 160 -4.23 17.30 -2.85
C THR A 160 -4.55 16.45 -4.07
N LEU A 161 -3.72 15.44 -4.36
CA LEU A 161 -3.96 14.51 -5.46
C LEU A 161 -5.29 13.76 -5.30
N MET A 162 -5.59 13.32 -4.07
CA MET A 162 -6.82 12.61 -3.75
C MET A 162 -8.07 13.49 -3.95
N ALA A 163 -8.00 14.77 -3.58
CA ALA A 163 -9.13 15.70 -3.74
C ALA A 163 -9.51 15.96 -5.20
N GLU A 164 -8.55 15.83 -6.13
CA GLU A 164 -8.75 16.01 -7.56
C GLU A 164 -9.15 14.72 -8.28
N ALA A 165 -8.94 13.56 -7.65
CA ALA A 165 -9.16 12.26 -8.26
C ALA A 165 -10.62 11.80 -8.20
N SER A 166 -11.09 11.18 -9.28
CA SER A 166 -12.41 10.53 -9.34
C SER A 166 -12.47 9.31 -8.41
N THR A 167 -13.65 9.02 -7.88
CA THR A 167 -13.95 7.75 -7.21
C THR A 167 -14.39 6.65 -8.18
N ASP A 168 -14.55 6.97 -9.46
CA ASP A 168 -14.84 5.98 -10.49
C ASP A 168 -13.54 5.42 -11.03
N TYR A 169 -13.29 4.15 -10.74
CA TYR A 169 -12.06 3.43 -11.11
C TYR A 169 -12.36 1.95 -11.35
N GLU A 170 -11.80 1.39 -12.41
CA GLU A 170 -11.84 -0.04 -12.70
C GLU A 170 -10.54 -0.71 -12.29
N TRP A 171 -10.63 -1.78 -11.49
CA TRP A 171 -9.47 -2.51 -11.01
C TRP A 171 -8.67 -3.11 -12.15
N ARG A 172 -7.35 -2.96 -12.10
CA ARG A 172 -6.41 -3.50 -13.10
C ARG A 172 -5.76 -4.81 -12.66
N SER A 173 -6.05 -5.27 -11.46
CA SER A 173 -5.64 -6.58 -10.93
C SER A 173 -6.54 -7.69 -11.50
N THR A 174 -6.20 -8.23 -12.66
CA THR A 174 -7.03 -9.19 -13.38
C THR A 174 -6.58 -10.64 -13.26
N ASP A 175 -5.36 -10.88 -12.81
CA ASP A 175 -4.77 -12.21 -12.63
C ASP A 175 -4.29 -12.39 -11.19
N GLU A 176 -4.75 -13.45 -10.54
CA GLU A 176 -4.37 -13.78 -9.16
C GLU A 176 -2.88 -14.13 -8.97
N GLN A 177 -2.16 -14.43 -10.05
CA GLN A 177 -0.72 -14.70 -10.03
C GLN A 177 0.13 -13.43 -10.12
N MET A 178 -0.47 -12.28 -10.44
CA MET A 178 0.25 -11.00 -10.43
C MET A 178 0.86 -10.74 -9.07
N ALA A 179 2.09 -10.20 -9.07
CA ALA A 179 2.71 -9.68 -7.85
C ALA A 179 1.89 -8.51 -7.32
N MET A 180 1.59 -8.53 -6.03
CA MET A 180 0.84 -7.46 -5.35
C MET A 180 1.66 -6.77 -4.26
N GLY A 181 2.67 -7.43 -3.75
CA GLY A 181 3.50 -6.90 -2.67
C GLY A 181 4.93 -7.39 -2.75
N LEU A 182 5.83 -6.54 -2.29
CA LEU A 182 7.27 -6.78 -2.21
C LEU A 182 7.76 -6.39 -0.82
N CYS A 183 8.48 -7.29 -0.16
CA CYS A 183 9.16 -7.02 1.10
C CYS A 183 10.61 -7.45 1.02
N TYR A 184 11.52 -6.67 1.61
CA TYR A 184 12.92 -7.07 1.73
C TYR A 184 13.20 -7.67 3.11
N THR A 185 13.84 -8.82 3.10
CA THR A 185 14.32 -9.48 4.33
C THR A 185 15.79 -9.18 4.56
N SER A 186 16.19 -9.02 5.83
CA SER A 186 17.60 -8.96 6.21
C SER A 186 18.23 -10.33 5.93
N GLY A 187 18.99 -10.41 4.83
CA GLY A 187 19.75 -11.63 4.53
C GLY A 187 20.79 -11.91 5.62
N THR A 188 20.90 -13.13 6.08
CA THR A 188 21.93 -13.56 7.06
C THR A 188 23.35 -13.51 6.49
N THR A 189 23.52 -13.30 5.20
CA THR A 189 24.81 -13.44 4.47
C THR A 189 25.07 -12.35 3.43
N GLY A 190 24.47 -11.17 3.52
CA GLY A 190 24.71 -10.12 2.51
C GLY A 190 23.61 -9.07 2.42
N MET A 191 23.45 -8.50 1.24
CA MET A 191 22.44 -7.48 0.97
C MET A 191 21.00 -8.03 1.14
N PRO A 192 20.03 -7.18 1.51
CA PRO A 192 18.64 -7.56 1.63
C PRO A 192 18.10 -8.21 0.34
N LYS A 193 17.22 -9.19 0.48
CA LYS A 193 16.60 -9.91 -0.64
C LYS A 193 15.13 -9.61 -0.70
N GLY A 194 14.63 -9.28 -1.91
CA GLY A 194 13.21 -9.04 -2.17
C GLY A 194 12.44 -10.35 -2.23
N VAL A 195 11.25 -10.37 -1.59
CA VAL A 195 10.29 -11.47 -1.65
C VAL A 195 8.99 -10.92 -2.24
N LEU A 196 8.57 -11.46 -3.36
CA LEU A 196 7.32 -11.09 -4.04
C LEU A 196 6.18 -11.98 -3.57
N TYR A 197 5.04 -11.34 -3.28
CA TYR A 197 3.77 -11.98 -2.95
C TYR A 197 2.78 -11.76 -4.09
N SER A 198 2.08 -12.83 -4.51
CA SER A 198 0.98 -12.70 -5.47
C SER A 198 -0.33 -12.36 -4.75
N HIS A 199 -1.32 -11.84 -5.51
CA HIS A 199 -2.69 -11.68 -5.02
C HIS A 199 -3.24 -12.99 -4.44
N ARG A 200 -3.05 -14.12 -5.15
CA ARG A 200 -3.46 -15.45 -4.71
C ARG A 200 -2.85 -15.82 -3.36
N SER A 201 -1.53 -15.64 -3.19
CA SER A 201 -0.85 -16.00 -1.94
C SER A 201 -1.38 -15.19 -0.76
N MET A 202 -1.60 -13.90 -0.94
CA MET A 202 -2.14 -13.03 0.09
C MET A 202 -3.60 -13.35 0.40
N TYR A 203 -4.43 -13.59 -0.61
CA TYR A 203 -5.84 -13.95 -0.44
C TYR A 203 -5.98 -15.26 0.36
N LEU A 204 -5.26 -16.31 -0.01
CA LEU A 204 -5.28 -17.59 0.69
C LEU A 204 -4.69 -17.49 2.10
N HIS A 205 -3.63 -16.70 2.28
CA HIS A 205 -3.08 -16.42 3.61
C HIS A 205 -4.14 -15.76 4.51
N THR A 206 -4.85 -14.75 4.01
CA THR A 206 -5.92 -14.07 4.76
C THR A 206 -6.99 -15.05 5.24
N ILE A 207 -7.48 -15.92 4.35
CA ILE A 207 -8.47 -16.96 4.73
C ILE A 207 -7.88 -17.92 5.77
N GLY A 208 -6.61 -18.34 5.57
CA GLY A 208 -5.93 -19.23 6.52
C GLY A 208 -5.78 -18.63 7.92
N VAL A 209 -5.47 -17.33 8.01
CA VAL A 209 -5.34 -16.61 9.27
C VAL A 209 -6.69 -16.44 9.98
N MET A 210 -7.77 -16.30 9.24
CA MET A 210 -9.14 -16.21 9.79
C MET A 210 -9.67 -17.55 10.33
N ALA A 211 -9.06 -18.68 9.95
CA ALA A 211 -9.52 -19.99 10.38
C ALA A 211 -9.44 -20.17 11.91
N ALA A 212 -10.36 -20.96 12.47
CA ALA A 212 -10.45 -21.23 13.91
C ALA A 212 -9.17 -21.82 14.54
N GLY A 213 -8.35 -22.50 13.74
CA GLY A 213 -7.06 -23.04 14.16
C GLY A 213 -5.88 -22.03 14.12
N SER A 214 -6.14 -20.78 13.73
CA SER A 214 -5.16 -19.69 13.66
C SER A 214 -5.60 -18.53 14.56
N LEU A 215 -5.84 -17.33 14.03
CA LEU A 215 -6.27 -16.17 14.82
C LEU A 215 -7.78 -16.15 15.10
N ALA A 216 -8.56 -16.94 14.36
CA ALA A 216 -10.01 -17.01 14.46
C ALA A 216 -10.72 -15.63 14.40
N VAL A 217 -10.19 -14.70 13.59
CA VAL A 217 -10.72 -13.34 13.46
C VAL A 217 -12.01 -13.35 12.64
N SER A 218 -13.02 -12.65 13.13
CA SER A 218 -14.33 -12.49 12.51
C SER A 218 -14.71 -11.02 12.33
N GLU A 219 -15.85 -10.78 11.72
CA GLU A 219 -16.41 -9.42 11.58
C GLU A 219 -16.79 -8.77 12.93
N ALA A 220 -16.85 -9.53 14.01
CA ALA A 220 -17.12 -9.00 15.35
C ALA A 220 -15.88 -8.41 16.03
N ASP A 221 -14.70 -8.74 15.54
CA ASP A 221 -13.43 -8.38 16.16
C ASP A 221 -12.92 -7.02 15.71
N VAL A 222 -12.06 -6.45 16.56
CA VAL A 222 -11.27 -5.25 16.24
C VAL A 222 -9.79 -5.62 16.25
N VAL A 223 -9.11 -5.39 15.15
CA VAL A 223 -7.68 -5.70 14.99
C VAL A 223 -6.85 -4.43 15.10
N LEU A 224 -5.82 -4.46 15.95
CA LEU A 224 -4.82 -3.43 16.06
C LEU A 224 -3.48 -3.94 15.53
N PRO A 225 -3.03 -3.54 14.33
CA PRO A 225 -1.70 -3.86 13.85
C PRO A 225 -0.65 -3.03 14.61
N VAL A 226 0.24 -3.71 15.34
CA VAL A 226 1.28 -3.06 16.16
C VAL A 226 2.66 -3.14 15.47
N VAL A 227 2.89 -4.20 14.71
CA VAL A 227 4.16 -4.38 13.98
C VAL A 227 4.21 -3.39 12.83
N PRO A 228 5.30 -2.61 12.68
CA PRO A 228 5.50 -1.78 11.49
C PRO A 228 5.42 -2.64 10.22
N GLN A 229 4.66 -2.16 9.29
CA GLN A 229 4.43 -2.82 8.01
C GLN A 229 5.36 -2.26 6.95
#